data_75dc6a5a1807a1d55b04b464673854a9
#
_entry.id   75dc6a5a1807a1d55b04b464673854a9
#
_cell.length_a   1.000
_cell.length_b   1.000
_cell.length_c   1.000
_cell.angle_alpha   90.00
_cell.angle_beta   90.00
_cell.angle_gamma   90.00
#
_symmetry.space_group_name_H-M   'P 1'
#
loop_
_entity.id
_entity.type
_entity.pdbx_description
1 polymer ?
#
loop_
_entity_poly.entity_id
_entity_poly.type
_entity_poly.pdbx_seq_one_letter_code
_entity_poly.pdbx_strand_id
1 'polypeptide(L)'
;MIRAALLFTLFPVVALAQAYPRTTAERTNYTQTSTAADVGVFLDSLQMAGAPVAVGQMGTSTLGKPIYLVVASDPPVTSAAEAAASGKLVVYVQANIHAGEVEGKEAVLALLRELAGPRHDLLRELVILVAPDYNPDGNDAFGPQAVNRSEQNGPELVGQRADGMNLDLNRDYFKAEAPETRASLEKVYTTWDPAVMMDLHTTDGTLHGFLLTYAPPLDPSSPPGPFAFARDQMLPALRKTLADKYHEPIFDYGNVDDPTAPRSWDTYAPVGWYGTNYAGLRGRIGILSEAYSHADFKTRIQVTHDFVVETLAYAAAHADDIRRIERDADRQTTLEGAGAVPRPGLAVEYRLAGRGVEPIPLEIMQPSGDSSRGRSRLVGTGRLKTWNLPVNDRFADSVTRPLPAGYFLPAAAQGVVRVLRLHGIAVTRLEGVWTDTVEVLTRSQFTWAPREFQGHHFLSVTGTLSRESRAIPPGAYFVSTAQPLGRLVFALLEPEGWGLARWGMFDRLLGAEFGSYSGLVYGSSGVGEFPVWRAVRAPRSPSRLVP
;
A
#
# COMPACT_ATOMS: atom_id res chain seq x y z
N MET A 1 5.47 41.56 -72.96
CA MET A 1 5.68 41.32 -71.50
C MET A 1 4.59 40.41 -71.02
N ILE A 2 4.91 39.13 -70.87
CA ILE A 2 3.98 38.11 -70.45
C ILE A 2 4.18 37.91 -68.93
N ARG A 3 3.17 38.26 -68.12
CA ARG A 3 3.18 37.99 -66.64
C ARG A 3 2.73 36.60 -66.39
N ALA A 4 3.66 35.74 -65.93
CA ALA A 4 3.32 34.42 -65.42
C ALA A 4 2.73 34.57 -64.00
N ALA A 5 1.49 34.10 -63.79
CA ALA A 5 0.87 33.99 -62.49
C ALA A 5 1.22 32.59 -61.93
N LEU A 6 1.98 32.55 -60.80
CA LEU A 6 2.18 31.33 -60.02
C LEU A 6 0.91 31.07 -59.19
N LEU A 7 0.19 30.03 -59.51
CA LEU A 7 -0.85 29.47 -58.66
C LEU A 7 -0.19 28.64 -57.53
N PHE A 8 -0.23 29.12 -56.31
CA PHE A 8 0.08 28.33 -55.12
C PHE A 8 -1.14 27.48 -54.77
N THR A 9 -1.07 26.20 -55.05
CA THR A 9 -2.03 25.18 -54.56
C THR A 9 -1.72 24.91 -53.08
N LEU A 10 -2.51 25.46 -52.17
CA LEU A 10 -2.57 25.08 -50.78
C LEU A 10 -3.22 23.67 -50.68
N PHE A 11 -2.40 22.66 -50.44
CA PHE A 11 -2.92 21.36 -49.99
C PHE A 11 -3.38 21.52 -48.52
N PRO A 12 -4.62 21.16 -48.17
CA PRO A 12 -4.99 21.13 -46.77
C PRO A 12 -4.20 20.00 -46.12
N VAL A 13 -3.32 20.35 -45.17
CA VAL A 13 -2.76 19.38 -44.23
C VAL A 13 -3.93 18.93 -43.35
N VAL A 14 -4.55 17.79 -43.69
CA VAL A 14 -5.45 17.09 -42.79
C VAL A 14 -4.57 16.60 -41.64
N ALA A 15 -4.54 17.33 -40.54
CA ALA A 15 -4.02 16.82 -39.30
C ALA A 15 -4.88 15.60 -38.93
N LEU A 16 -4.38 14.42 -39.22
CA LEU A 16 -4.94 13.20 -38.66
C LEU A 16 -4.86 13.36 -37.14
N ALA A 17 -6.01 13.54 -36.51
CA ALA A 17 -6.09 13.53 -35.05
C ALA A 17 -5.43 12.22 -34.59
N GLN A 18 -4.35 12.35 -33.85
CA GLN A 18 -3.55 11.21 -33.39
C GLN A 18 -4.44 10.37 -32.46
N ALA A 19 -4.83 9.20 -32.92
CA ALA A 19 -5.69 8.31 -32.15
C ALA A 19 -4.84 7.59 -31.11
N TYR A 20 -5.01 7.94 -29.84
CA TYR A 20 -4.40 7.23 -28.73
C TYR A 20 -4.98 5.82 -28.57
N PRO A 21 -4.20 4.84 -28.06
CA PRO A 21 -4.65 3.45 -27.95
C PRO A 21 -5.87 3.28 -27.03
N ARG A 22 -6.74 2.31 -27.34
CA ARG A 22 -7.81 1.87 -26.46
C ARG A 22 -7.35 0.68 -25.64
N THR A 23 -7.81 0.58 -24.38
CA THR A 23 -7.52 -0.57 -23.51
C THR A 23 -8.15 -1.86 -24.06
N THR A 24 -7.74 -3.03 -23.56
CA THR A 24 -8.38 -4.30 -23.92
C THR A 24 -9.83 -4.32 -23.50
N ALA A 25 -10.15 -3.83 -22.30
CA ALA A 25 -11.53 -3.73 -21.84
C ALA A 25 -12.40 -2.90 -22.80
N GLU A 26 -11.93 -1.73 -23.23
CA GLU A 26 -12.66 -0.89 -24.19
C GLU A 26 -12.81 -1.53 -25.58
N ARG A 27 -11.78 -2.25 -26.09
CA ARG A 27 -11.83 -2.90 -27.40
C ARG A 27 -12.79 -4.09 -27.42
N THR A 28 -12.94 -4.76 -26.29
CA THR A 28 -13.77 -5.95 -26.14
C THR A 28 -15.14 -5.67 -25.54
N ASN A 29 -15.54 -4.38 -25.47
CA ASN A 29 -16.78 -3.96 -24.81
C ASN A 29 -16.89 -4.49 -23.36
N TYR A 30 -15.78 -4.42 -22.62
CA TYR A 30 -15.65 -4.79 -21.20
C TYR A 30 -15.90 -6.29 -20.92
N THR A 31 -15.60 -7.16 -21.87
CA THR A 31 -15.68 -8.63 -21.68
C THR A 31 -14.34 -9.27 -21.34
N GLN A 32 -13.24 -8.57 -21.58
CA GLN A 32 -11.88 -9.05 -21.32
C GLN A 32 -11.03 -7.98 -20.64
N THR A 33 -10.00 -8.39 -19.92
CA THR A 33 -8.98 -7.53 -19.31
C THR A 33 -7.63 -7.71 -20.00
N SER A 34 -6.73 -6.72 -19.86
CA SER A 34 -5.40 -6.71 -20.48
C SER A 34 -4.48 -7.76 -19.84
N THR A 35 -3.74 -8.49 -20.66
CA THR A 35 -2.56 -9.26 -20.24
C THR A 35 -1.38 -8.33 -19.93
N ALA A 36 -0.33 -8.82 -19.29
CA ALA A 36 0.91 -8.06 -19.09
C ALA A 36 1.52 -7.60 -20.43
N ALA A 37 1.41 -8.41 -21.48
CA ALA A 37 1.84 -8.05 -22.83
C ALA A 37 0.96 -6.93 -23.44
N ASP A 38 -0.37 -6.99 -23.26
CA ASP A 38 -1.28 -5.92 -23.72
C ASP A 38 -0.97 -4.59 -23.03
N VAL A 39 -0.65 -4.61 -21.74
CA VAL A 39 -0.21 -3.42 -20.98
C VAL A 39 1.05 -2.82 -21.63
N GLY A 40 2.06 -3.65 -21.91
CA GLY A 40 3.29 -3.18 -22.57
C GLY A 40 3.00 -2.54 -23.94
N VAL A 41 2.23 -3.22 -24.80
CA VAL A 41 1.84 -2.69 -26.12
C VAL A 41 1.06 -1.38 -26.03
N PHE A 42 0.16 -1.27 -25.04
CA PHE A 42 -0.58 -0.03 -24.80
C PHE A 42 0.34 1.12 -24.43
N LEU A 43 1.26 0.89 -23.48
CA LEU A 43 2.21 1.91 -23.00
C LEU A 43 3.16 2.37 -24.10
N ASP A 44 3.72 1.45 -24.86
CA ASP A 44 4.60 1.75 -26.00
C ASP A 44 3.84 2.58 -27.05
N SER A 45 2.61 2.19 -27.38
CA SER A 45 1.76 2.91 -28.34
C SER A 45 1.43 4.31 -27.85
N LEU A 46 1.18 4.49 -26.55
CA LEU A 46 0.88 5.77 -25.93
C LEU A 46 2.09 6.70 -25.99
N GLN A 47 3.29 6.19 -25.67
CA GLN A 47 4.52 6.95 -25.74
C GLN A 47 4.88 7.31 -27.19
N MET A 48 4.75 6.37 -28.14
CA MET A 48 4.96 6.63 -29.57
C MET A 48 3.99 7.67 -30.14
N ALA A 49 2.77 7.73 -29.59
CA ALA A 49 1.78 8.74 -29.92
C ALA A 49 2.07 10.12 -29.29
N GLY A 50 3.20 10.31 -28.60
CA GLY A 50 3.64 11.60 -28.05
C GLY A 50 2.86 12.03 -26.80
N ALA A 51 2.24 11.11 -26.08
CA ALA A 51 1.66 11.42 -24.78
C ALA A 51 2.74 11.90 -23.78
N PRO A 52 2.41 12.73 -22.78
CA PRO A 52 3.35 13.27 -21.81
C PRO A 52 3.74 12.21 -20.75
N VAL A 53 4.20 11.06 -21.20
CA VAL A 53 4.57 9.91 -20.40
C VAL A 53 5.98 9.41 -20.75
N ALA A 54 6.74 9.02 -19.75
CA ALA A 54 7.98 8.26 -19.88
C ALA A 54 7.72 6.85 -19.35
N VAL A 55 7.77 5.86 -20.25
CA VAL A 55 7.58 4.44 -19.89
C VAL A 55 8.91 3.88 -19.46
N GLY A 56 8.99 3.41 -18.23
CA GLY A 56 10.14 2.75 -17.63
C GLY A 56 9.76 1.39 -17.06
N GLN A 57 10.74 0.76 -16.43
CA GLN A 57 10.56 -0.50 -15.72
C GLN A 57 10.97 -0.34 -14.26
N MET A 58 10.06 -0.67 -13.35
CA MET A 58 10.33 -0.67 -11.90
C MET A 58 11.23 -1.85 -11.54
N GLY A 59 10.94 -3.03 -12.09
CA GLY A 59 11.65 -4.26 -11.84
C GLY A 59 11.19 -5.38 -12.74
N THR A 60 11.57 -6.60 -12.35
CA THR A 60 11.18 -7.84 -13.02
C THR A 60 10.52 -8.75 -12.00
N SER A 61 9.39 -9.34 -12.37
CA SER A 61 8.65 -10.27 -11.54
C SER A 61 9.38 -11.59 -11.34
N THR A 62 8.87 -12.44 -10.47
CA THR A 62 9.43 -13.77 -10.20
C THR A 62 9.57 -14.64 -11.47
N LEU A 63 8.59 -14.57 -12.38
CA LEU A 63 8.63 -15.34 -13.65
C LEU A 63 9.27 -14.58 -14.82
N GLY A 64 9.96 -13.46 -14.54
CA GLY A 64 10.76 -12.73 -15.53
C GLY A 64 9.99 -11.71 -16.36
N LYS A 65 8.77 -11.32 -15.96
CA LYS A 65 8.00 -10.30 -16.68
C LYS A 65 8.37 -8.88 -16.22
N PRO A 66 8.32 -7.88 -17.11
CA PRO A 66 8.58 -6.49 -16.74
C PRO A 66 7.46 -5.96 -15.85
N ILE A 67 7.84 -5.24 -14.80
CA ILE A 67 6.92 -4.46 -13.96
C ILE A 67 7.09 -3.01 -14.39
N TYR A 68 6.12 -2.49 -15.15
CA TYR A 68 6.22 -1.14 -15.71
C TYR A 68 6.02 -0.07 -14.64
N LEU A 69 6.78 1.02 -14.76
CA LEU A 69 6.58 2.27 -14.03
C LEU A 69 6.51 3.40 -15.05
N VAL A 70 5.38 4.04 -15.13
CA VAL A 70 5.15 5.19 -16.01
C VAL A 70 5.27 6.47 -15.21
N VAL A 71 6.03 7.44 -15.74
CA VAL A 71 6.12 8.80 -15.20
C VAL A 71 5.39 9.74 -16.13
N ALA A 72 4.29 10.33 -15.66
CA ALA A 72 3.54 11.33 -16.42
C ALA A 72 3.81 12.72 -15.83
N SER A 73 4.26 13.66 -16.67
CA SER A 73 4.58 15.04 -16.28
C SER A 73 4.70 15.96 -17.51
N ASP A 74 4.41 17.25 -17.32
CA ASP A 74 4.64 18.29 -18.32
C ASP A 74 5.15 19.58 -17.64
N PRO A 75 6.41 20.04 -17.91
CA PRO A 75 7.38 19.39 -18.79
C PRO A 75 7.80 17.99 -18.33
N PRO A 76 8.27 17.13 -19.23
CA PRO A 76 8.69 15.77 -18.89
C PRO A 76 9.80 15.76 -17.85
N VAL A 77 9.67 14.87 -16.85
CA VAL A 77 10.73 14.52 -15.89
C VAL A 77 11.02 13.02 -15.98
N THR A 78 12.27 12.63 -15.79
CA THR A 78 12.72 11.25 -15.89
C THR A 78 13.39 10.75 -14.61
N SER A 79 13.57 11.63 -13.64
CA SER A 79 14.22 11.33 -12.36
C SER A 79 13.56 12.05 -11.19
N ALA A 80 13.71 11.48 -10.00
CA ALA A 80 13.26 12.10 -8.76
C ALA A 80 13.91 13.47 -8.50
N ALA A 81 15.18 13.66 -8.93
CA ALA A 81 15.87 14.94 -8.81
C ALA A 81 15.23 16.01 -9.69
N GLU A 82 14.85 15.69 -10.92
CA GLU A 82 14.11 16.60 -11.82
C GLU A 82 12.71 16.90 -11.26
N ALA A 83 12.01 15.90 -10.72
CA ALA A 83 10.72 16.11 -10.07
C ALA A 83 10.84 17.06 -8.87
N ALA A 84 11.83 16.86 -8.00
CA ALA A 84 12.10 17.77 -6.88
C ALA A 84 12.44 19.19 -7.36
N ALA A 85 13.24 19.33 -8.42
CA ALA A 85 13.57 20.62 -9.01
C ALA A 85 12.36 21.32 -9.65
N SER A 86 11.37 20.57 -10.14
CA SER A 86 10.14 21.13 -10.71
C SER A 86 9.22 21.77 -9.67
N GLY A 87 9.38 21.40 -8.40
CA GLY A 87 8.49 21.80 -7.30
C GLY A 87 7.11 21.14 -7.32
N LYS A 88 6.84 20.22 -8.24
CA LYS A 88 5.57 19.50 -8.33
C LYS A 88 5.43 18.43 -7.25
N LEU A 89 4.20 18.11 -6.90
CA LEU A 89 3.90 17.02 -5.96
C LEU A 89 4.02 15.67 -6.68
N VAL A 90 4.76 14.75 -6.09
CA VAL A 90 4.86 13.38 -6.61
C VAL A 90 3.72 12.54 -6.04
N VAL A 91 2.93 11.93 -6.92
CA VAL A 91 1.83 11.01 -6.57
C VAL A 91 2.07 9.67 -7.22
N TYR A 92 1.81 8.59 -6.52
CA TYR A 92 1.94 7.23 -7.01
C TYR A 92 0.59 6.50 -7.02
N VAL A 93 0.26 5.90 -8.14
CA VAL A 93 -0.93 5.06 -8.31
C VAL A 93 -0.49 3.66 -8.71
N GLN A 94 -0.78 2.68 -7.87
CA GLN A 94 -0.55 1.27 -8.21
C GLN A 94 -1.86 0.54 -8.37
N ALA A 95 -1.89 -0.38 -9.34
CA ALA A 95 -3.03 -1.23 -9.60
C ALA A 95 -2.59 -2.69 -9.74
N ASN A 96 -3.54 -3.59 -9.56
CA ASN A 96 -3.35 -5.02 -9.85
C ASN A 96 -2.33 -5.72 -8.95
N ILE A 97 -2.15 -5.26 -7.69
CA ILE A 97 -1.33 -5.97 -6.70
C ILE A 97 -1.93 -7.36 -6.41
N HIS A 98 -3.26 -7.45 -6.33
CA HIS A 98 -4.01 -8.69 -6.40
C HIS A 98 -4.52 -8.84 -7.85
N ALA A 99 -3.85 -9.67 -8.61
CA ALA A 99 -3.97 -9.61 -10.06
C ALA A 99 -5.28 -10.17 -10.66
N GLY A 100 -6.19 -10.67 -9.83
CA GLY A 100 -7.59 -10.95 -10.22
C GLY A 100 -8.53 -9.75 -10.10
N GLU A 101 -8.07 -8.65 -9.46
CA GLU A 101 -8.78 -7.40 -9.22
C GLU A 101 -8.47 -6.41 -10.35
N VAL A 102 -9.09 -6.62 -11.50
CA VAL A 102 -8.59 -6.16 -12.80
C VAL A 102 -9.01 -4.75 -13.24
N GLU A 103 -10.00 -4.15 -12.58
CA GLU A 103 -10.53 -2.83 -12.99
C GLU A 103 -9.56 -1.68 -12.77
N GLY A 104 -8.77 -1.72 -11.68
CA GLY A 104 -7.76 -0.69 -11.39
C GLY A 104 -6.74 -0.54 -12.51
N LYS A 105 -6.27 -1.66 -13.06
CA LYS A 105 -5.36 -1.69 -14.22
C LYS A 105 -5.96 -0.99 -15.43
N GLU A 106 -7.17 -1.34 -15.82
CA GLU A 106 -7.84 -0.75 -16.97
C GLU A 106 -8.16 0.74 -16.76
N ALA A 107 -8.54 1.12 -15.53
CA ALA A 107 -8.82 2.51 -15.17
C ALA A 107 -7.56 3.40 -15.31
N VAL A 108 -6.41 2.95 -14.81
CA VAL A 108 -5.17 3.77 -14.92
C VAL A 108 -4.61 3.80 -16.34
N LEU A 109 -4.80 2.77 -17.16
CA LEU A 109 -4.45 2.81 -18.58
C LEU A 109 -5.29 3.85 -19.32
N ALA A 110 -6.60 3.93 -19.05
CA ALA A 110 -7.47 4.95 -19.60
C ALA A 110 -7.03 6.36 -19.13
N LEU A 111 -6.73 6.55 -17.85
CA LEU A 111 -6.23 7.79 -17.29
C LEU A 111 -4.92 8.24 -17.99
N LEU A 112 -3.94 7.36 -18.16
CA LEU A 112 -2.67 7.68 -18.82
C LEU A 112 -2.90 8.24 -20.22
N ARG A 113 -3.86 7.72 -20.97
CA ARG A 113 -4.30 8.27 -22.26
C ARG A 113 -4.92 9.65 -22.11
N GLU A 114 -5.74 9.85 -21.09
CA GLU A 114 -6.43 11.13 -20.85
C GLU A 114 -5.51 12.24 -20.42
N LEU A 115 -4.35 11.94 -19.81
CA LEU A 115 -3.31 12.90 -19.50
C LEU A 115 -2.70 13.55 -20.75
N ALA A 116 -2.84 12.92 -21.91
CA ALA A 116 -2.48 13.51 -23.20
C ALA A 116 -3.54 14.46 -23.78
N GLY A 117 -4.69 14.63 -23.10
CA GLY A 117 -5.82 15.43 -23.59
C GLY A 117 -6.65 16.03 -22.45
N PRO A 118 -7.84 15.47 -22.12
CA PRO A 118 -8.81 16.12 -21.24
C PRO A 118 -8.36 16.27 -19.77
N ARG A 119 -7.32 15.54 -19.34
CA ARG A 119 -6.77 15.59 -17.98
C ARG A 119 -5.34 16.12 -17.92
N HIS A 120 -4.89 16.76 -18.98
CA HIS A 120 -3.54 17.33 -19.06
C HIS A 120 -3.26 18.38 -17.98
N ASP A 121 -4.29 19.06 -17.51
CA ASP A 121 -4.21 20.07 -16.46
C ASP A 121 -3.68 19.53 -15.12
N LEU A 122 -3.86 18.24 -14.82
CA LEU A 122 -3.30 17.60 -13.64
C LEU A 122 -1.77 17.66 -13.61
N LEU A 123 -1.12 17.65 -14.77
CA LEU A 123 0.33 17.65 -14.90
C LEU A 123 0.97 19.03 -14.60
N ARG A 124 0.17 20.07 -14.34
CA ARG A 124 0.69 21.40 -13.93
C ARG A 124 1.31 21.35 -12.53
N GLU A 125 0.63 20.64 -11.61
CA GLU A 125 1.00 20.56 -10.18
C GLU A 125 1.56 19.19 -9.79
N LEU A 126 1.36 18.16 -10.63
CA LEU A 126 1.71 16.79 -10.28
C LEU A 126 2.78 16.20 -11.21
N VAL A 127 3.62 15.36 -10.63
CA VAL A 127 4.34 14.26 -11.28
C VAL A 127 3.63 12.98 -10.87
N ILE A 128 3.02 12.28 -11.83
CA ILE A 128 2.20 11.11 -11.56
C ILE A 128 2.99 9.86 -11.95
N LEU A 129 3.30 9.03 -10.95
CA LEU A 129 3.88 7.71 -11.13
C LEU A 129 2.75 6.69 -11.21
N VAL A 130 2.77 5.79 -12.19
CA VAL A 130 1.76 4.75 -12.34
C VAL A 130 2.42 3.40 -12.55
N ALA A 131 2.08 2.42 -11.69
CA ALA A 131 2.34 1.00 -11.93
C ALA A 131 1.00 0.34 -12.30
N PRO A 132 0.68 0.19 -13.60
CA PRO A 132 -0.62 -0.29 -14.02
C PRO A 132 -0.84 -1.78 -13.75
N ASP A 133 0.23 -2.57 -13.77
CA ASP A 133 0.22 -4.01 -13.47
C ASP A 133 1.37 -4.35 -12.53
N TYR A 134 1.10 -4.24 -11.21
CA TYR A 134 2.09 -4.48 -10.17
C TYR A 134 2.48 -5.95 -10.08
N ASN A 135 1.54 -6.87 -10.37
CA ASN A 135 1.70 -8.32 -10.29
C ASN A 135 1.46 -8.98 -11.65
N PRO A 136 2.40 -8.84 -12.61
CA PRO A 136 2.21 -9.38 -13.97
C PRO A 136 2.21 -10.91 -14.01
N ASP A 137 2.76 -11.61 -13.02
CA ASP A 137 2.72 -13.06 -12.93
C ASP A 137 1.34 -13.56 -12.58
N GLY A 138 0.76 -13.02 -11.50
CA GLY A 138 -0.61 -13.31 -11.13
C GLY A 138 -1.61 -12.84 -12.18
N ASN A 139 -1.36 -11.69 -12.85
CA ASN A 139 -2.20 -11.19 -13.93
C ASN A 139 -2.37 -12.20 -15.06
N ASP A 140 -1.28 -12.79 -15.53
CA ASP A 140 -1.32 -13.71 -16.67
C ASP A 140 -1.63 -15.16 -16.26
N ALA A 141 -1.77 -15.44 -14.96
CA ALA A 141 -2.28 -16.72 -14.46
C ALA A 141 -3.81 -16.80 -14.61
N PHE A 142 -4.28 -16.56 -15.84
CA PHE A 142 -5.72 -16.51 -16.15
C PHE A 142 -6.43 -17.82 -15.84
N GLY A 143 -7.59 -17.67 -15.23
CA GLY A 143 -8.53 -18.75 -14.97
C GLY A 143 -9.97 -18.24 -14.92
N PRO A 144 -10.96 -19.14 -14.86
CA PRO A 144 -12.36 -18.74 -14.71
C PRO A 144 -12.54 -17.84 -13.49
N GLN A 145 -13.25 -16.73 -13.66
CA GLN A 145 -13.55 -15.79 -12.57
C GLN A 145 -14.19 -16.51 -11.36
N ALA A 146 -15.08 -17.47 -11.60
CA ALA A 146 -15.71 -18.26 -10.53
C ALA A 146 -14.72 -19.07 -9.68
N VAL A 147 -13.48 -19.28 -10.16
CA VAL A 147 -12.38 -19.95 -9.42
C VAL A 147 -11.44 -18.94 -8.79
N ASN A 148 -10.95 -17.98 -9.59
CA ASN A 148 -9.92 -17.04 -9.15
C ASN A 148 -10.49 -15.89 -8.29
N ARG A 149 -11.75 -15.47 -8.56
CA ARG A 149 -12.45 -14.36 -7.88
C ARG A 149 -13.95 -14.64 -7.82
N SER A 150 -14.37 -15.64 -7.06
CA SER A 150 -15.75 -16.16 -7.04
C SER A 150 -16.83 -15.14 -6.68
N GLU A 151 -16.50 -14.06 -6.01
CA GLU A 151 -17.41 -12.99 -5.60
C GLU A 151 -17.45 -11.81 -6.59
N GLN A 152 -16.64 -11.84 -7.66
CA GLN A 152 -16.53 -10.75 -8.62
C GLN A 152 -17.47 -10.96 -9.81
N ASN A 153 -18.08 -9.89 -10.29
CA ASN A 153 -18.97 -9.91 -11.46
C ASN A 153 -18.17 -9.60 -12.74
N GLY A 154 -17.58 -10.64 -13.35
CA GLY A 154 -16.79 -10.54 -14.58
C GLY A 154 -15.44 -9.83 -14.43
N PRO A 155 -14.65 -9.82 -15.51
CA PRO A 155 -14.82 -10.57 -16.75
C PRO A 155 -14.71 -12.09 -16.55
N GLU A 156 -14.99 -12.89 -17.58
CA GLU A 156 -15.03 -14.36 -17.48
C GLU A 156 -13.70 -14.98 -17.06
N LEU A 157 -12.60 -14.43 -17.58
CA LEU A 157 -11.25 -14.83 -17.24
C LEU A 157 -10.53 -13.69 -16.52
N VAL A 158 -9.94 -14.01 -15.37
CA VAL A 158 -9.16 -13.08 -14.55
C VAL A 158 -7.89 -13.74 -14.02
N GLY A 159 -6.91 -12.96 -13.61
CA GLY A 159 -5.69 -13.42 -12.97
C GLY A 159 -5.93 -13.98 -11.56
N GLN A 160 -4.84 -14.35 -10.90
CA GLN A 160 -4.81 -14.85 -9.52
C GLN A 160 -4.34 -13.77 -8.55
N ARG A 161 -4.79 -13.86 -7.30
CA ARG A 161 -4.39 -12.94 -6.23
C ARG A 161 -2.88 -12.95 -5.99
N ALA A 162 -2.29 -14.14 -5.89
CA ALA A 162 -0.89 -14.35 -5.56
C ALA A 162 0.05 -14.03 -6.73
N ASP A 163 1.31 -13.75 -6.40
CA ASP A 163 2.42 -13.59 -7.35
C ASP A 163 2.97 -14.95 -7.85
N GLY A 164 4.07 -14.91 -8.61
CA GLY A 164 4.77 -16.09 -9.12
C GLY A 164 5.40 -16.98 -8.03
N MET A 165 5.53 -16.50 -6.80
CA MET A 165 5.98 -17.26 -5.61
C MET A 165 4.81 -17.78 -4.78
N ASN A 166 3.57 -17.56 -5.20
CA ASN A 166 2.35 -17.85 -4.44
C ASN A 166 2.25 -17.03 -3.13
N LEU A 167 2.77 -15.79 -3.15
CA LEU A 167 2.68 -14.85 -2.07
C LEU A 167 1.60 -13.78 -2.35
N ASP A 168 0.96 -13.31 -1.28
CA ASP A 168 0.13 -12.12 -1.32
C ASP A 168 1.01 -10.87 -1.16
N LEU A 169 1.19 -10.11 -2.25
CA LEU A 169 2.07 -8.94 -2.28
C LEU A 169 1.61 -7.83 -1.32
N ASN A 170 0.30 -7.75 -1.01
CA ASN A 170 -0.22 -6.83 0.00
C ASN A 170 -0.07 -7.37 1.45
N ARG A 171 0.82 -8.34 1.65
CA ARG A 171 1.33 -8.84 2.94
C ARG A 171 2.85 -8.72 3.03
N ASP A 172 3.48 -8.16 2.00
CA ASP A 172 4.93 -8.23 1.83
C ASP A 172 5.67 -6.92 2.12
N TYR A 173 4.98 -5.80 2.31
CA TYR A 173 5.63 -4.48 2.46
C TYR A 173 6.63 -4.42 3.62
N PHE A 174 6.47 -5.19 4.70
CA PHE A 174 7.43 -5.20 5.80
C PHE A 174 8.62 -6.13 5.55
N LYS A 175 8.38 -7.34 5.04
CA LYS A 175 9.44 -8.35 4.88
C LYS A 175 10.18 -8.27 3.54
N ALA A 176 9.55 -7.68 2.51
CA ALA A 176 10.14 -7.44 1.19
C ALA A 176 10.79 -8.69 0.57
N GLU A 177 10.08 -9.80 0.55
CA GLU A 177 10.58 -11.09 0.03
C GLU A 177 10.32 -11.25 -1.46
N ALA A 178 9.22 -10.69 -1.96
CA ALA A 178 8.90 -10.71 -3.38
C ALA A 178 9.76 -9.72 -4.17
N PRO A 179 10.21 -10.06 -5.38
CA PRO A 179 10.96 -9.13 -6.23
C PRO A 179 10.14 -7.89 -6.60
N GLU A 180 8.81 -8.02 -6.74
CA GLU A 180 7.87 -6.94 -7.00
C GLU A 180 7.90 -5.90 -5.87
N THR A 181 7.81 -6.36 -4.62
CA THR A 181 7.86 -5.48 -3.44
C THR A 181 9.23 -4.82 -3.30
N ARG A 182 10.32 -5.57 -3.48
CA ARG A 182 11.68 -4.98 -3.45
C ARG A 182 11.85 -3.90 -4.50
N ALA A 183 11.38 -4.16 -5.72
CA ALA A 183 11.43 -3.19 -6.82
C ALA A 183 10.65 -1.92 -6.49
N SER A 184 9.45 -2.04 -5.93
CA SER A 184 8.63 -0.92 -5.49
C SER A 184 9.30 -0.12 -4.38
N LEU A 185 9.85 -0.79 -3.35
CA LEU A 185 10.57 -0.12 -2.26
C LEU A 185 11.77 0.67 -2.77
N GLU A 186 12.59 0.10 -3.65
CA GLU A 186 13.79 0.73 -4.18
C GLU A 186 13.47 1.83 -5.20
N LYS A 187 12.58 1.55 -6.16
CA LYS A 187 12.35 2.44 -7.31
C LYS A 187 11.27 3.48 -7.07
N VAL A 188 10.31 3.22 -6.19
CA VAL A 188 9.24 4.17 -5.90
C VAL A 188 9.47 4.83 -4.54
N TYR A 189 9.36 4.05 -3.46
CA TYR A 189 9.35 4.63 -2.11
C TYR A 189 10.68 5.24 -1.66
N THR A 190 11.83 4.67 -2.07
CA THR A 190 13.16 5.21 -1.67
C THR A 190 13.70 6.22 -2.68
N THR A 191 13.31 6.11 -3.95
CA THR A 191 13.82 6.99 -5.00
C THR A 191 12.94 8.21 -5.22
N TRP A 192 11.62 8.02 -5.38
CA TRP A 192 10.68 9.12 -5.68
C TRP A 192 9.96 9.65 -4.43
N ASP A 193 9.84 8.84 -3.39
CA ASP A 193 9.20 9.15 -2.10
C ASP A 193 7.85 9.89 -2.28
N PRO A 194 6.84 9.26 -2.91
CA PRO A 194 5.60 9.93 -3.27
C PRO A 194 4.85 10.42 -2.04
N ALA A 195 4.36 11.65 -2.07
CA ALA A 195 3.59 12.27 -0.99
C ALA A 195 2.19 11.63 -0.83
N VAL A 196 1.63 11.15 -1.93
CA VAL A 196 0.34 10.43 -1.98
C VAL A 196 0.52 9.13 -2.72
N MET A 197 0.01 8.05 -2.16
CA MET A 197 -0.02 6.71 -2.75
C MET A 197 -1.47 6.22 -2.79
N MET A 198 -1.89 5.69 -3.93
CA MET A 198 -3.17 5.02 -4.12
C MET A 198 -2.94 3.55 -4.45
N ASP A 199 -3.67 2.66 -3.77
CA ASP A 199 -3.67 1.21 -3.99
C ASP A 199 -5.07 0.77 -4.45
N LEU A 200 -5.17 0.26 -5.69
CA LEU A 200 -6.44 0.00 -6.34
C LEU A 200 -6.81 -1.48 -6.28
N HIS A 201 -7.91 -1.77 -5.61
CA HIS A 201 -8.43 -3.10 -5.29
C HIS A 201 -9.89 -3.29 -5.66
N THR A 202 -10.37 -4.51 -5.45
CA THR A 202 -11.79 -4.92 -5.55
C THR A 202 -12.23 -5.55 -4.24
N THR A 203 -13.38 -5.11 -3.70
CA THR A 203 -13.93 -5.63 -2.45
C THR A 203 -14.15 -7.15 -2.46
N ASP A 204 -14.23 -7.71 -1.26
CA ASP A 204 -14.77 -9.02 -0.97
C ASP A 204 -15.85 -8.91 0.15
N GLY A 205 -16.57 -10.00 0.41
CA GLY A 205 -17.42 -10.14 1.58
C GLY A 205 -18.81 -9.50 1.46
N THR A 206 -19.06 -8.40 2.16
CA THR A 206 -20.41 -7.85 2.36
C THR A 206 -21.02 -7.27 1.09
N LEU A 207 -22.28 -7.66 0.79
CA LEU A 207 -23.08 -7.04 -0.28
C LEU A 207 -23.71 -5.74 0.23
N HIS A 208 -23.32 -4.61 -0.40
CA HIS A 208 -23.73 -3.27 0.03
C HIS A 208 -24.11 -2.37 -1.16
N GLY A 209 -24.63 -1.18 -0.87
CA GLY A 209 -25.10 -0.25 -1.88
C GLY A 209 -24.08 0.81 -2.33
N PHE A 210 -22.80 0.66 -1.99
CA PHE A 210 -21.72 1.55 -2.44
C PHE A 210 -21.05 0.97 -3.67
N LEU A 211 -20.64 1.82 -4.63
CA LEU A 211 -19.91 1.39 -5.83
C LEU A 211 -18.42 1.23 -5.59
N LEU A 212 -17.90 1.92 -4.58
CA LEU A 212 -16.51 1.84 -4.16
C LEU A 212 -16.43 2.12 -2.65
N THR A 213 -15.53 1.43 -1.97
CA THR A 213 -15.15 1.76 -0.59
C THR A 213 -13.68 2.17 -0.53
N TYR A 214 -13.31 2.98 0.46
CA TYR A 214 -11.96 3.52 0.58
C TYR A 214 -11.49 3.54 2.05
N ALA A 215 -10.18 3.61 2.26
CA ALA A 215 -9.63 3.86 3.59
C ALA A 215 -8.37 4.74 3.53
N PRO A 216 -8.14 5.60 4.55
CA PRO A 216 -6.84 6.18 4.83
C PRO A 216 -5.92 5.13 5.45
N PRO A 217 -4.65 5.47 5.77
CA PRO A 217 -3.83 4.62 6.64
C PRO A 217 -4.55 4.42 7.98
N LEU A 218 -4.51 3.21 8.52
CA LEU A 218 -5.24 2.86 9.75
C LEU A 218 -4.33 2.68 10.97
N ASP A 219 -3.00 2.56 10.77
CA ASP A 219 -2.05 2.39 11.87
C ASP A 219 -1.93 3.69 12.69
N PRO A 220 -2.37 3.71 13.97
CA PRO A 220 -2.34 4.92 14.80
C PRO A 220 -0.92 5.39 15.14
N SER A 221 0.11 4.57 14.90
CA SER A 221 1.52 4.96 15.03
C SER A 221 2.01 5.83 13.87
N SER A 222 1.24 5.96 12.78
CA SER A 222 1.55 6.87 11.67
C SER A 222 1.66 8.33 12.14
N PRO A 223 2.52 9.17 11.52
CA PRO A 223 2.55 10.60 11.79
C PRO A 223 1.16 11.23 11.65
N PRO A 224 0.68 12.00 12.63
CA PRO A 224 -0.72 12.42 12.68
C PRO A 224 -1.14 13.38 11.57
N GLY A 225 -0.24 14.20 11.04
CA GLY A 225 -0.55 15.21 10.03
C GLY A 225 -1.11 14.63 8.72
N PRO A 226 -0.36 13.79 7.98
CA PRO A 226 -0.83 13.14 6.76
C PRO A 226 -2.07 12.27 7.00
N PHE A 227 -2.07 11.53 8.10
CA PHE A 227 -3.18 10.67 8.50
C PHE A 227 -4.49 11.47 8.70
N ALA A 228 -4.44 12.57 9.47
CA ALA A 228 -5.61 13.40 9.74
C ALA A 228 -6.08 14.12 8.47
N PHE A 229 -5.16 14.61 7.62
CA PHE A 229 -5.51 15.27 6.37
C PHE A 229 -6.27 14.30 5.43
N ALA A 230 -5.77 13.08 5.26
CA ALA A 230 -6.44 12.07 4.43
C ALA A 230 -7.84 11.75 4.98
N ARG A 231 -7.94 11.43 6.28
CA ARG A 231 -9.18 10.97 6.93
C ARG A 231 -10.24 12.06 7.05
N ASP A 232 -9.84 13.26 7.49
CA ASP A 232 -10.79 14.29 7.96
C ASP A 232 -11.09 15.36 6.90
N GLN A 233 -10.26 15.44 5.83
CA GLN A 233 -10.41 16.46 4.79
C GLN A 233 -10.54 15.83 3.39
N MET A 234 -9.54 15.10 2.92
CA MET A 234 -9.46 14.62 1.55
C MET A 234 -10.57 13.60 1.22
N LEU A 235 -10.66 12.51 1.96
CA LEU A 235 -11.62 11.43 1.69
C LEU A 235 -13.09 11.86 1.84
N PRO A 236 -13.49 12.66 2.86
CA PRO A 236 -14.84 13.23 2.91
C PRO A 236 -15.17 14.15 1.72
N ALA A 237 -14.20 14.94 1.24
CA ALA A 237 -14.39 15.79 0.06
C ALA A 237 -14.57 14.94 -1.21
N LEU A 238 -13.78 13.88 -1.38
CA LEU A 238 -13.92 12.93 -2.49
C LEU A 238 -15.28 12.24 -2.45
N ARG A 239 -15.72 11.75 -1.29
CA ARG A 239 -17.06 11.15 -1.12
C ARG A 239 -18.16 12.08 -1.60
N LYS A 240 -18.07 13.36 -1.22
CA LYS A 240 -19.02 14.37 -1.67
C LYS A 240 -18.93 14.60 -3.18
N THR A 241 -17.73 14.73 -3.73
CA THR A 241 -17.51 14.99 -5.16
C THR A 241 -18.06 13.85 -6.03
N LEU A 242 -17.76 12.58 -5.67
CA LEU A 242 -18.25 11.42 -6.42
C LEU A 242 -19.79 11.35 -6.41
N ALA A 243 -20.41 11.61 -5.26
CA ALA A 243 -21.87 11.63 -5.13
C ALA A 243 -22.51 12.76 -5.96
N ASP A 244 -21.98 13.98 -5.87
CA ASP A 244 -22.59 15.16 -6.51
C ASP A 244 -22.36 15.21 -8.02
N LYS A 245 -21.15 14.87 -8.47
CA LYS A 245 -20.73 15.04 -9.87
C LYS A 245 -21.03 13.83 -10.74
N TYR A 246 -20.84 12.62 -10.17
CA TYR A 246 -20.94 11.38 -10.93
C TYR A 246 -22.13 10.51 -10.52
N HIS A 247 -22.81 10.86 -9.42
CA HIS A 247 -23.89 10.06 -8.81
C HIS A 247 -23.41 8.67 -8.36
N GLU A 248 -22.16 8.58 -7.96
CA GLU A 248 -21.48 7.38 -7.51
C GLU A 248 -21.37 7.38 -5.97
N PRO A 249 -22.21 6.59 -5.27
CA PRO A 249 -22.11 6.48 -3.82
C PRO A 249 -20.86 5.69 -3.44
N ILE A 250 -19.96 6.33 -2.69
CA ILE A 250 -18.77 5.71 -2.11
C ILE A 250 -18.77 5.88 -0.59
N PHE A 251 -18.07 5.02 0.13
CA PHE A 251 -18.03 5.03 1.59
C PHE A 251 -16.70 4.52 2.15
N ASP A 252 -16.50 4.68 3.46
CA ASP A 252 -15.37 4.09 4.16
C ASP A 252 -15.44 2.55 4.10
N TYR A 253 -14.28 1.92 3.88
CA TYR A 253 -14.17 0.46 3.80
C TYR A 253 -14.63 -0.22 5.08
N GLY A 254 -15.40 -1.28 4.92
CA GLY A 254 -15.83 -2.12 6.03
C GLY A 254 -16.62 -3.34 5.57
N ASN A 255 -16.87 -4.20 6.53
CA ASN A 255 -17.70 -5.40 6.39
C ASN A 255 -18.60 -5.58 7.62
N VAL A 256 -19.62 -6.43 7.49
CA VAL A 256 -20.45 -6.84 8.61
C VAL A 256 -20.16 -8.29 9.00
N ASP A 257 -20.33 -8.58 10.28
CA ASP A 257 -20.11 -9.93 10.83
C ASP A 257 -21.23 -10.92 10.44
N ASP A 258 -22.47 -10.46 10.43
CA ASP A 258 -23.66 -11.22 10.02
C ASP A 258 -24.52 -10.39 9.06
N PRO A 259 -24.58 -10.73 7.78
CA PRO A 259 -25.37 -9.96 6.80
C PRO A 259 -26.87 -10.04 7.02
N THR A 260 -27.38 -10.97 7.86
CA THR A 260 -28.80 -11.09 8.19
C THR A 260 -29.20 -10.29 9.43
N ALA A 261 -28.25 -10.05 10.32
CA ALA A 261 -28.41 -9.31 11.57
C ALA A 261 -27.16 -8.49 11.90
N PRO A 262 -26.79 -7.51 11.05
CA PRO A 262 -25.56 -6.76 11.19
C PRO A 262 -25.56 -5.92 12.48
N ARG A 263 -24.42 -5.91 13.18
CA ARG A 263 -24.23 -5.19 14.46
C ARG A 263 -23.34 -3.97 14.31
N SER A 264 -22.40 -4.00 13.39
CA SER A 264 -21.48 -2.92 13.09
C SER A 264 -20.97 -3.01 11.65
N TRP A 265 -20.36 -1.93 11.18
CA TRP A 265 -19.61 -1.84 9.95
C TRP A 265 -18.13 -1.67 10.32
N ASP A 266 -17.32 -2.72 10.15
CA ASP A 266 -16.00 -2.83 10.71
C ASP A 266 -14.92 -2.84 9.62
N THR A 267 -13.88 -1.99 9.75
CA THR A 267 -12.74 -1.94 8.84
C THR A 267 -11.75 -3.09 9.09
N TYR A 268 -10.71 -3.17 8.25
CA TYR A 268 -9.64 -4.17 8.35
C TYR A 268 -8.56 -3.79 9.39
N ALA A 269 -7.68 -4.75 9.74
CA ALA A 269 -6.64 -4.56 10.76
C ALA A 269 -5.60 -3.47 10.37
N PRO A 270 -5.09 -2.67 11.34
CA PRO A 270 -4.22 -1.53 11.07
C PRO A 270 -2.74 -1.94 10.94
N VAL A 271 -2.47 -3.08 10.33
CA VAL A 271 -1.10 -3.62 10.27
C VAL A 271 -0.27 -3.00 9.15
N GLY A 272 0.97 -2.67 9.45
CA GLY A 272 1.85 -1.91 8.57
C GLY A 272 2.37 -2.65 7.33
N TRP A 273 2.12 -3.94 7.18
CA TRP A 273 2.49 -4.67 5.98
C TRP A 273 1.51 -4.53 4.81
N TYR A 274 0.37 -3.84 4.98
CA TYR A 274 -0.49 -3.41 3.89
C TYR A 274 0.05 -2.14 3.26
N GLY A 275 0.03 -2.03 1.93
CA GLY A 275 0.62 -0.90 1.21
C GLY A 275 0.14 0.48 1.68
N THR A 276 -1.14 0.63 1.92
CA THR A 276 -1.73 1.88 2.42
C THR A 276 -1.23 2.26 3.81
N ASN A 277 -1.19 1.30 4.75
CA ASN A 277 -0.70 1.54 6.11
C ASN A 277 0.83 1.75 6.12
N TYR A 278 1.56 1.06 5.24
CA TYR A 278 2.98 1.26 5.02
C TYR A 278 3.29 2.70 4.60
N ALA A 279 2.55 3.25 3.64
CA ALA A 279 2.68 4.65 3.24
C ALA A 279 2.42 5.60 4.42
N GLY A 280 1.40 5.31 5.25
CA GLY A 280 1.11 6.07 6.47
C GLY A 280 2.27 6.07 7.47
N LEU A 281 2.88 4.92 7.74
CA LEU A 281 4.04 4.80 8.63
C LEU A 281 5.29 5.53 8.11
N ARG A 282 5.39 5.74 6.80
CA ARG A 282 6.40 6.59 6.18
C ARG A 282 6.12 8.09 6.32
N GLY A 283 4.97 8.48 6.89
CA GLY A 283 4.54 9.88 6.98
C GLY A 283 3.96 10.41 5.66
N ARG A 284 3.41 9.55 4.83
CA ARG A 284 2.80 9.88 3.54
C ARG A 284 1.30 9.60 3.55
N ILE A 285 0.56 10.15 2.62
CA ILE A 285 -0.87 9.87 2.45
C ILE A 285 -1.00 8.57 1.68
N GLY A 286 -1.55 7.54 2.33
CA GLY A 286 -1.97 6.30 1.69
C GLY A 286 -3.47 6.30 1.46
N ILE A 287 -3.95 5.79 0.33
CA ILE A 287 -5.37 5.67 0.02
C ILE A 287 -5.64 4.28 -0.53
N LEU A 288 -6.45 3.51 0.19
CA LEU A 288 -7.05 2.28 -0.31
C LEU A 288 -8.27 2.64 -1.16
N SER A 289 -8.39 2.04 -2.32
CA SER A 289 -9.58 2.08 -3.18
C SER A 289 -10.04 0.66 -3.44
N GLU A 290 -11.32 0.37 -3.15
CA GLU A 290 -11.92 -0.96 -3.25
C GLU A 290 -13.20 -0.86 -4.07
N ALA A 291 -13.13 -1.13 -5.38
CA ALA A 291 -14.31 -1.16 -6.23
C ALA A 291 -15.24 -2.32 -5.84
N TYR A 292 -16.54 -2.11 -5.91
CA TYR A 292 -17.51 -3.09 -5.47
C TYR A 292 -17.55 -4.32 -6.41
N SER A 293 -17.10 -5.47 -5.91
CA SER A 293 -16.90 -6.70 -6.69
C SER A 293 -18.15 -7.18 -7.44
N HIS A 294 -19.34 -6.96 -6.88
CA HIS A 294 -20.62 -7.40 -7.46
C HIS A 294 -21.17 -6.45 -8.54
N ALA A 295 -20.62 -5.22 -8.69
CA ALA A 295 -20.91 -4.37 -9.83
C ALA A 295 -20.29 -4.97 -11.10
N ASP A 296 -20.88 -4.69 -12.27
CA ASP A 296 -20.32 -5.14 -13.54
C ASP A 296 -18.94 -4.52 -13.80
N PHE A 297 -18.15 -5.17 -14.65
CA PHE A 297 -16.76 -4.81 -14.87
C PHE A 297 -16.59 -3.38 -15.40
N LYS A 298 -17.49 -2.91 -16.27
CA LYS A 298 -17.47 -1.55 -16.78
C LYS A 298 -17.71 -0.52 -15.68
N THR A 299 -18.69 -0.77 -14.84
CA THR A 299 -19.03 0.09 -13.69
C THR A 299 -17.84 0.17 -12.72
N ARG A 300 -17.19 -0.96 -12.42
CA ARG A 300 -16.00 -0.96 -11.55
C ARG A 300 -14.86 -0.14 -12.14
N ILE A 301 -14.57 -0.28 -13.44
CA ILE A 301 -13.54 0.55 -14.12
C ILE A 301 -13.90 2.03 -14.00
N GLN A 302 -15.18 2.39 -14.26
CA GLN A 302 -15.62 3.78 -14.26
C GLN A 302 -15.46 4.43 -12.88
N VAL A 303 -16.00 3.82 -11.83
CA VAL A 303 -15.94 4.40 -10.47
C VAL A 303 -14.50 4.47 -9.96
N THR A 304 -13.66 3.47 -10.27
CA THR A 304 -12.23 3.51 -9.92
C THR A 304 -11.52 4.63 -10.66
N HIS A 305 -11.76 4.79 -11.97
CA HIS A 305 -11.22 5.88 -12.77
C HIS A 305 -11.60 7.25 -12.19
N ASP A 306 -12.90 7.46 -11.92
CA ASP A 306 -13.38 8.75 -11.43
C ASP A 306 -12.87 9.05 -10.02
N PHE A 307 -12.75 8.04 -9.16
CA PHE A 307 -12.12 8.17 -7.85
C PHE A 307 -10.65 8.56 -7.95
N VAL A 308 -9.87 7.93 -8.85
CA VAL A 308 -8.45 8.27 -9.08
C VAL A 308 -8.32 9.69 -9.62
N VAL A 309 -9.10 10.06 -10.62
CA VAL A 309 -9.07 11.40 -11.23
C VAL A 309 -9.37 12.48 -10.19
N GLU A 310 -10.43 12.31 -9.39
CA GLU A 310 -10.79 13.31 -8.38
C GLU A 310 -9.78 13.34 -7.22
N THR A 311 -9.16 12.21 -6.88
CA THR A 311 -8.05 12.18 -5.92
C THR A 311 -6.86 12.97 -6.42
N LEU A 312 -6.47 12.80 -7.69
CA LEU A 312 -5.39 13.57 -8.32
C LEU A 312 -5.74 15.06 -8.41
N ALA A 313 -6.97 15.39 -8.77
CA ALA A 313 -7.43 16.78 -8.83
C ALA A 313 -7.42 17.44 -7.44
N TYR A 314 -7.85 16.71 -6.39
CA TYR A 314 -7.77 17.20 -5.02
C TYR A 314 -6.31 17.39 -4.58
N ALA A 315 -5.43 16.42 -4.87
CA ALA A 315 -4.01 16.51 -4.56
C ALA A 315 -3.34 17.70 -5.28
N ALA A 316 -3.68 17.95 -6.54
CA ALA A 316 -3.18 19.11 -7.29
C ALA A 316 -3.64 20.44 -6.67
N ALA A 317 -4.94 20.54 -6.30
CA ALA A 317 -5.50 21.73 -5.68
C ALA A 317 -4.91 22.03 -4.28
N HIS A 318 -4.42 21.01 -3.58
CA HIS A 318 -3.85 21.10 -2.22
C HIS A 318 -2.36 20.74 -2.16
N ALA A 319 -1.64 20.84 -3.28
CA ALA A 319 -0.25 20.40 -3.38
C ALA A 319 0.68 21.08 -2.36
N ASP A 320 0.51 22.38 -2.10
CA ASP A 320 1.29 23.13 -1.11
C ASP A 320 1.02 22.66 0.33
N ASP A 321 -0.24 22.42 0.65
CA ASP A 321 -0.63 21.90 1.97
C ASP A 321 -0.07 20.51 2.20
N ILE A 322 -0.18 19.62 1.22
CA ILE A 322 0.36 18.26 1.30
C ILE A 322 1.87 18.29 1.49
N ARG A 323 2.61 19.07 0.68
CA ARG A 323 4.07 19.23 0.85
C ARG A 323 4.46 19.79 2.22
N ARG A 324 3.67 20.69 2.78
CA ARG A 324 3.92 21.26 4.11
C ARG A 324 3.68 20.19 5.19
N ILE A 325 2.56 19.48 5.12
CA ILE A 325 2.17 18.43 6.08
C ILE A 325 3.21 17.30 6.09
N GLU A 326 3.70 16.89 4.93
CA GLU A 326 4.76 15.89 4.76
C GLU A 326 6.07 16.32 5.42
N ARG A 327 6.56 17.53 5.09
CA ARG A 327 7.78 18.07 5.71
C ARG A 327 7.67 18.21 7.22
N ASP A 328 6.51 18.63 7.71
CA ASP A 328 6.24 18.76 9.15
C ASP A 328 6.22 17.39 9.84
N ALA A 329 5.67 16.35 9.19
CA ALA A 329 5.67 14.97 9.67
C ALA A 329 7.10 14.42 9.79
N ASP A 330 7.93 14.59 8.75
CA ASP A 330 9.33 14.16 8.72
C ASP A 330 10.16 14.86 9.81
N ARG A 331 9.99 16.18 9.92
CA ARG A 331 10.66 16.99 10.94
C ARG A 331 10.24 16.57 12.35
N GLN A 332 8.94 16.44 12.59
CA GLN A 332 8.40 16.06 13.90
C GLN A 332 8.91 14.69 14.34
N THR A 333 8.84 13.69 13.44
CA THR A 333 9.35 12.33 13.70
C THR A 333 10.84 12.34 14.04
N THR A 334 11.63 13.13 13.30
CA THR A 334 13.07 13.27 13.55
C THR A 334 13.35 13.88 14.92
N LEU A 335 12.63 14.95 15.30
CA LEU A 335 12.78 15.61 16.60
C LEU A 335 12.35 14.71 17.76
N GLU A 336 11.27 13.94 17.60
CA GLU A 336 10.81 12.93 18.58
C GLU A 336 11.92 11.88 18.82
N GLY A 337 12.45 11.29 17.77
CA GLY A 337 13.52 10.29 17.84
C GLY A 337 14.80 10.85 18.50
N ALA A 338 15.15 12.09 18.17
CA ALA A 338 16.30 12.79 18.79
C ALA A 338 16.07 13.14 20.27
N GLY A 339 14.80 13.10 20.74
CA GLY A 339 14.43 13.57 22.09
C GLY A 339 14.51 15.08 22.24
N ALA A 340 14.46 15.82 21.14
CA ALA A 340 14.39 17.29 21.15
C ALA A 340 12.96 17.79 21.48
N VAL A 341 11.97 16.93 21.33
CA VAL A 341 10.61 17.08 21.81
C VAL A 341 10.19 15.79 22.54
N PRO A 342 9.09 15.80 23.33
CA PRO A 342 8.63 14.59 24.02
C PRO A 342 8.39 13.44 23.03
N ARG A 343 8.90 12.26 23.35
CA ARG A 343 8.71 11.04 22.58
C ARG A 343 7.30 10.51 22.82
N PRO A 344 6.53 10.20 21.76
CA PRO A 344 5.20 9.62 21.89
C PRO A 344 5.28 8.19 22.43
N GLY A 345 4.18 7.75 23.07
CA GLY A 345 3.86 6.34 23.16
C GLY A 345 3.27 5.89 21.83
N LEU A 346 3.81 4.83 21.25
CA LEU A 346 3.32 4.23 20.02
C LEU A 346 2.70 2.86 20.30
N ALA A 347 1.64 2.52 19.59
CA ALA A 347 0.91 1.29 19.81
C ALA A 347 1.69 0.06 19.37
N VAL A 348 1.65 -0.98 20.20
CA VAL A 348 2.08 -2.34 19.85
C VAL A 348 0.89 -3.29 19.76
N GLU A 349 -0.23 -2.92 20.42
CA GLU A 349 -1.53 -3.57 20.26
C GLU A 349 -2.61 -2.51 20.07
N TYR A 350 -3.64 -2.87 19.33
CA TYR A 350 -4.74 -2.00 18.93
C TYR A 350 -6.08 -2.60 19.30
N ARG A 351 -7.06 -1.73 19.46
CA ARG A 351 -8.48 -2.11 19.54
C ARG A 351 -9.27 -1.30 18.52
N LEU A 352 -10.22 -1.95 17.88
CA LEU A 352 -11.14 -1.30 16.97
C LEU A 352 -11.95 -0.22 17.70
N ALA A 353 -12.17 0.92 17.05
CA ALA A 353 -12.86 2.08 17.60
C ALA A 353 -13.83 2.69 16.57
N GLY A 354 -14.96 3.15 17.07
CA GLY A 354 -16.00 3.73 16.22
C GLY A 354 -15.93 5.26 16.15
N ARG A 355 -16.57 5.81 15.12
CA ARG A 355 -16.78 7.26 14.96
C ARG A 355 -18.23 7.69 15.18
N GLY A 356 -19.15 6.75 15.32
CA GLY A 356 -20.58 7.00 15.47
C GLY A 356 -21.44 6.03 14.68
N VAL A 357 -22.72 6.35 14.53
CA VAL A 357 -23.70 5.53 13.82
C VAL A 357 -24.04 6.20 12.50
N GLU A 358 -23.97 5.43 11.39
CA GLU A 358 -24.32 5.92 10.06
C GLU A 358 -25.28 4.96 9.32
N PRO A 359 -26.04 5.47 8.33
CA PRO A 359 -26.91 4.65 7.51
C PRO A 359 -26.10 3.83 6.50
N ILE A 360 -26.10 2.52 6.63
CA ILE A 360 -25.41 1.58 5.73
C ILE A 360 -26.44 0.80 4.92
N PRO A 361 -26.49 0.98 3.59
CA PRO A 361 -27.35 0.20 2.71
C PRO A 361 -26.72 -1.18 2.47
N LEU A 362 -27.33 -2.22 3.00
CA LEU A 362 -26.92 -3.62 2.81
C LEU A 362 -27.95 -4.37 1.99
N GLU A 363 -27.51 -5.33 1.21
CA GLU A 363 -28.41 -6.18 0.45
C GLU A 363 -29.12 -7.16 1.39
N ILE A 364 -30.43 -7.35 1.14
CA ILE A 364 -31.21 -8.33 1.90
C ILE A 364 -30.79 -9.72 1.45
N MET A 365 -30.38 -10.54 2.41
CA MET A 365 -29.95 -11.91 2.17
C MET A 365 -31.10 -12.90 2.34
N GLN A 366 -31.09 -13.95 1.52
CA GLN A 366 -32.03 -15.06 1.63
C GLN A 366 -31.33 -16.41 1.43
N PRO A 367 -31.89 -17.51 1.94
CA PRO A 367 -31.38 -18.84 1.65
C PRO A 367 -31.44 -19.19 0.16
N SER A 368 -30.37 -19.78 -0.37
CA SER A 368 -30.22 -20.09 -1.82
C SER A 368 -31.15 -21.22 -2.33
N GLY A 369 -31.93 -21.88 -1.51
CA GLY A 369 -32.76 -23.03 -1.90
C GLY A 369 -31.95 -24.31 -2.26
N ASP A 370 -30.66 -24.22 -2.51
CA ASP A 370 -29.78 -25.36 -2.77
C ASP A 370 -29.15 -25.86 -1.48
N SER A 371 -29.71 -26.96 -0.97
CA SER A 371 -29.22 -27.64 0.25
C SER A 371 -28.28 -28.82 -0.05
N SER A 372 -27.78 -28.96 -1.28
CA SER A 372 -27.00 -30.13 -1.74
C SER A 372 -25.73 -30.42 -0.94
N ARG A 373 -25.26 -29.45 -0.10
CA ARG A 373 -24.12 -29.60 0.82
C ARG A 373 -24.45 -29.45 2.30
N GLY A 374 -25.72 -29.63 2.69
CA GLY A 374 -26.15 -29.66 4.10
C GLY A 374 -26.16 -28.32 4.84
N ARG A 375 -25.80 -27.19 4.18
CA ARG A 375 -25.96 -25.82 4.68
C ARG A 375 -26.53 -24.96 3.56
N SER A 376 -27.65 -24.28 3.82
CA SER A 376 -28.18 -23.29 2.88
C SER A 376 -27.17 -22.14 2.76
N ARG A 377 -26.68 -21.88 1.55
CA ARG A 377 -25.85 -20.70 1.27
C ARG A 377 -26.77 -19.49 1.23
N LEU A 378 -26.35 -18.39 1.85
CA LEU A 378 -27.04 -17.10 1.69
C LEU A 378 -26.67 -16.48 0.34
N VAL A 379 -27.67 -15.93 -0.32
CA VAL A 379 -27.52 -15.17 -1.58
C VAL A 379 -28.24 -13.84 -1.46
N GLY A 380 -27.74 -12.84 -2.13
CA GLY A 380 -28.37 -11.54 -2.20
C GLY A 380 -29.68 -11.57 -3.00
N THR A 381 -30.60 -10.67 -2.68
CA THR A 381 -31.90 -10.52 -3.36
C THR A 381 -31.91 -9.41 -4.40
N GLY A 382 -30.85 -8.65 -4.57
CA GLY A 382 -30.78 -7.42 -5.35
C GLY A 382 -31.50 -6.22 -4.71
N ARG A 383 -32.07 -6.38 -3.52
CA ARG A 383 -32.80 -5.31 -2.80
C ARG A 383 -32.01 -4.82 -1.60
N LEU A 384 -31.84 -3.51 -1.49
CA LEU A 384 -31.14 -2.89 -0.37
C LEU A 384 -32.09 -2.59 0.80
N LYS A 385 -31.59 -2.72 2.01
CA LYS A 385 -32.17 -2.24 3.25
C LYS A 385 -31.12 -1.39 3.97
N THR A 386 -31.48 -0.19 4.34
CA THR A 386 -30.61 0.68 5.14
C THR A 386 -30.68 0.30 6.61
N TRP A 387 -29.50 0.10 7.20
CA TRP A 387 -29.30 -0.15 8.62
C TRP A 387 -28.54 1.00 9.24
N ASN A 388 -28.95 1.44 10.44
CA ASN A 388 -28.17 2.40 11.22
C ASN A 388 -27.16 1.62 12.06
N LEU A 389 -25.91 1.57 11.62
CA LEU A 389 -24.85 0.75 12.23
C LEU A 389 -23.76 1.62 12.85
N PRO A 390 -23.21 1.23 14.00
CA PRO A 390 -21.91 1.74 14.44
C PRO A 390 -20.87 1.51 13.33
N VAL A 391 -20.15 2.58 12.94
CA VAL A 391 -19.04 2.51 12.00
C VAL A 391 -17.73 2.51 12.77
N ASN A 392 -17.01 1.40 12.71
CA ASN A 392 -15.72 1.18 13.35
C ASN A 392 -14.61 1.20 12.29
N ASP A 393 -14.15 2.39 11.97
CA ASP A 393 -13.16 2.67 10.93
C ASP A 393 -11.83 3.22 11.49
N ARG A 394 -11.65 3.13 12.79
CA ARG A 394 -10.51 3.69 13.53
C ARG A 394 -9.94 2.65 14.48
N PHE A 395 -8.70 2.91 14.89
CA PHE A 395 -8.06 2.13 15.94
C PHE A 395 -7.59 3.05 17.06
N ALA A 396 -7.71 2.55 18.27
CA ALA A 396 -7.15 3.16 19.47
C ALA A 396 -6.08 2.23 20.03
N ASP A 397 -5.07 2.82 20.64
CA ASP A 397 -4.02 2.09 21.32
C ASP A 397 -4.59 1.27 22.49
N SER A 398 -4.23 0.00 22.60
CA SER A 398 -4.51 -0.82 23.78
C SER A 398 -3.26 -1.06 24.61
N VAL A 399 -2.11 -1.26 23.97
CA VAL A 399 -0.80 -1.30 24.62
C VAL A 399 0.16 -0.38 23.87
N THR A 400 0.87 0.48 24.59
CA THR A 400 1.85 1.39 24.00
C THR A 400 3.25 1.17 24.55
N ARG A 401 4.26 1.55 23.76
CA ARG A 401 5.66 1.66 24.18
C ARG A 401 6.19 3.05 23.79
N PRO A 402 6.96 3.72 24.67
CA PRO A 402 7.60 4.98 24.32
C PRO A 402 8.53 4.79 23.11
N LEU A 403 8.55 5.73 22.17
CA LEU A 403 9.51 5.71 21.06
C LEU A 403 10.95 5.75 21.65
N PRO A 404 11.84 4.75 21.38
CA PRO A 404 13.22 4.81 21.88
C PRO A 404 14.07 5.79 21.05
N ALA A 405 15.31 6.07 21.46
CA ALA A 405 16.27 6.82 20.63
C ALA A 405 16.74 6.01 19.40
N GLY A 406 16.53 4.71 19.42
CA GLY A 406 16.87 3.77 18.37
C GLY A 406 16.92 2.34 18.90
N TYR A 407 17.45 1.47 18.07
CA TYR A 407 17.57 0.04 18.37
C TYR A 407 18.99 -0.44 18.10
N PHE A 408 19.52 -1.25 19.00
CA PHE A 408 20.74 -2.03 18.76
C PHE A 408 20.37 -3.43 18.27
N LEU A 409 21.04 -3.86 17.21
CA LEU A 409 20.95 -5.20 16.64
C LEU A 409 22.30 -5.89 16.72
N PRO A 410 22.36 -7.19 17.02
CA PRO A 410 23.62 -7.92 17.02
C PRO A 410 24.23 -8.00 15.62
N ALA A 411 25.54 -8.16 15.54
CA ALA A 411 26.26 -8.29 14.26
C ALA A 411 25.73 -9.42 13.36
N ALA A 412 25.10 -10.44 13.97
CA ALA A 412 24.46 -11.55 13.24
C ALA A 412 23.13 -11.20 12.56
N ALA A 413 22.52 -10.02 12.86
CA ALA A 413 21.24 -9.59 12.29
C ALA A 413 21.36 -8.98 10.88
N GLN A 414 22.29 -9.42 10.06
CA GLN A 414 22.54 -8.88 8.70
C GLN A 414 21.30 -8.99 7.79
N GLY A 415 20.50 -10.05 7.94
CA GLY A 415 19.27 -10.23 7.19
C GLY A 415 18.28 -9.10 7.47
N VAL A 416 18.06 -8.79 8.75
CA VAL A 416 17.20 -7.68 9.19
C VAL A 416 17.73 -6.34 8.68
N VAL A 417 19.05 -6.11 8.77
CA VAL A 417 19.66 -4.86 8.28
C VAL A 417 19.44 -4.68 6.77
N ARG A 418 19.54 -5.74 5.97
CA ARG A 418 19.25 -5.65 4.53
C ARG A 418 17.80 -5.20 4.28
N VAL A 419 16.85 -5.78 5.01
CA VAL A 419 15.43 -5.38 4.90
C VAL A 419 15.23 -3.92 5.29
N LEU A 420 15.78 -3.47 6.42
CA LEU A 420 15.69 -2.06 6.85
C LEU A 420 16.22 -1.10 5.78
N ARG A 421 17.30 -1.47 5.11
CA ARG A 421 17.89 -0.64 4.05
C ARG A 421 17.04 -0.58 2.78
N LEU A 422 16.34 -1.67 2.42
CA LEU A 422 15.36 -1.65 1.33
C LEU A 422 14.25 -0.62 1.60
N HIS A 423 13.90 -0.41 2.87
CA HIS A 423 12.95 0.65 3.26
C HIS A 423 13.53 2.07 3.20
N GLY A 424 14.82 2.24 2.92
CA GLY A 424 15.51 3.54 2.98
C GLY A 424 15.90 3.96 4.39
N ILE A 425 15.84 3.07 5.37
CA ILE A 425 16.20 3.35 6.75
C ILE A 425 17.73 3.39 6.90
N ALA A 426 18.23 4.49 7.46
CA ALA A 426 19.66 4.64 7.77
C ALA A 426 20.06 3.74 8.93
N VAL A 427 21.07 2.91 8.71
CA VAL A 427 21.63 1.98 9.69
C VAL A 427 23.13 2.27 9.84
N THR A 428 23.62 2.36 11.06
CA THR A 428 25.06 2.52 11.35
C THR A 428 25.61 1.25 12.00
N ARG A 429 26.91 1.01 11.82
CA ARG A 429 27.65 -0.09 12.46
C ARG A 429 28.66 0.49 13.44
N LEU A 430 28.66 0.00 14.67
CA LEU A 430 29.60 0.43 15.70
C LEU A 430 31.00 -0.05 15.35
N GLU A 431 31.98 0.86 15.45
CA GLU A 431 33.42 0.56 15.28
C GLU A 431 34.13 0.28 16.60
N GLY A 432 33.55 0.75 17.71
CA GLY A 432 34.08 0.54 19.06
C GLY A 432 33.02 0.01 20.01
N VAL A 433 33.44 -0.37 21.21
CA VAL A 433 32.52 -0.73 22.30
C VAL A 433 31.74 0.52 22.73
N TRP A 434 30.44 0.38 22.86
CA TRP A 434 29.58 1.39 23.46
C TRP A 434 28.93 0.84 24.73
N THR A 435 29.09 1.51 25.86
CA THR A 435 28.47 1.12 27.13
C THR A 435 27.47 2.18 27.55
N ASP A 436 26.21 1.79 27.68
CA ASP A 436 25.14 2.68 28.15
C ASP A 436 23.98 1.87 28.74
N THR A 437 22.99 2.60 29.27
CA THR A 437 21.71 2.02 29.66
C THR A 437 20.87 1.75 28.42
N VAL A 438 20.42 0.52 28.29
CA VAL A 438 19.46 0.07 27.27
C VAL A 438 18.21 -0.49 27.94
N GLU A 439 17.11 -0.54 27.22
CA GLU A 439 15.91 -1.28 27.62
C GLU A 439 15.95 -2.62 26.90
N VAL A 440 15.89 -3.69 27.66
CA VAL A 440 15.95 -5.08 27.21
C VAL A 440 14.64 -5.75 27.53
N LEU A 441 14.07 -6.47 26.57
CA LEU A 441 12.91 -7.30 26.81
C LEU A 441 13.35 -8.63 27.39
N THR A 442 13.24 -8.75 28.73
CA THR A 442 13.67 -9.92 29.51
C THR A 442 12.48 -10.80 29.87
N ARG A 443 12.76 -12.05 30.26
CA ARG A 443 11.74 -13.07 30.56
C ARG A 443 10.73 -13.21 29.42
N SER A 444 11.21 -12.98 28.21
CA SER A 444 10.36 -13.03 27.03
C SER A 444 9.87 -14.45 26.80
N GLN A 445 8.57 -14.57 26.58
CA GLN A 445 7.97 -15.79 26.07
C GLN A 445 7.84 -15.66 24.55
N PHE A 446 8.33 -16.66 23.86
CA PHE A 446 8.25 -16.78 22.41
C PHE A 446 7.24 -17.86 22.08
N THR A 447 6.26 -17.52 21.26
CA THR A 447 5.22 -18.47 20.83
C THR A 447 5.02 -18.33 19.33
N TRP A 448 5.33 -19.36 18.58
CA TRP A 448 5.09 -19.39 17.14
C TRP A 448 3.72 -19.97 16.81
N ALA A 449 3.03 -19.36 15.86
CA ALA A 449 1.77 -19.88 15.34
C ALA A 449 1.98 -21.28 14.74
N PRO A 450 1.09 -22.24 15.00
CA PRO A 450 1.25 -23.62 14.52
C PRO A 450 1.05 -23.76 13.00
N ARG A 451 0.40 -22.78 12.36
CA ARG A 451 0.17 -22.74 10.92
C ARG A 451 0.96 -21.60 10.30
N GLU A 452 1.53 -21.89 9.16
CA GLU A 452 2.17 -20.85 8.33
C GLU A 452 1.14 -19.89 7.74
N PHE A 453 1.56 -18.63 7.66
CA PHE A 453 0.89 -17.59 6.88
C PHE A 453 1.94 -16.91 6.00
N GLN A 454 1.74 -16.91 4.69
CA GLN A 454 2.69 -16.35 3.74
C GLN A 454 4.12 -16.88 3.91
N GLY A 455 4.26 -18.20 4.13
CA GLY A 455 5.54 -18.86 4.32
C GLY A 455 6.21 -18.68 5.70
N HIS A 456 5.52 -18.08 6.68
CA HIS A 456 6.06 -17.80 8.01
C HIS A 456 5.16 -18.30 9.14
N HIS A 457 5.77 -18.78 10.21
CA HIS A 457 5.09 -18.99 11.48
C HIS A 457 5.12 -17.67 12.28
N PHE A 458 3.97 -17.04 12.46
CA PHE A 458 3.91 -15.78 13.22
C PHE A 458 4.43 -15.95 14.63
N LEU A 459 5.45 -15.18 14.98
CA LEU A 459 5.99 -15.10 16.33
C LEU A 459 5.20 -14.11 17.18
N SER A 460 4.75 -14.53 18.34
CA SER A 460 4.27 -13.66 19.41
C SER A 460 5.34 -13.56 20.49
N VAL A 461 5.68 -12.33 20.85
CA VAL A 461 6.67 -12.02 21.88
C VAL A 461 5.97 -11.26 22.99
N THR A 462 6.11 -11.73 24.23
CA THR A 462 5.68 -11.01 25.43
C THR A 462 6.84 -11.01 26.44
N GLY A 463 6.96 -9.97 27.25
CA GLY A 463 8.05 -9.90 28.21
C GLY A 463 7.98 -8.69 29.12
N THR A 464 9.02 -8.47 29.89
CA THR A 464 9.18 -7.31 30.75
C THR A 464 10.35 -6.45 30.28
N LEU A 465 10.09 -5.18 29.99
CA LEU A 465 11.17 -4.22 29.70
C LEU A 465 11.93 -3.91 30.99
N SER A 466 13.22 -4.18 31.00
CA SER A 466 14.13 -3.82 32.10
C SER A 466 15.21 -2.86 31.59
N ARG A 467 15.64 -1.91 32.45
CA ARG A 467 16.77 -1.03 32.14
C ARG A 467 18.04 -1.61 32.71
N GLU A 468 19.02 -1.82 31.86
CA GLU A 468 20.29 -2.44 32.21
C GLU A 468 21.45 -1.68 31.57
N SER A 469 22.58 -1.61 32.29
CA SER A 469 23.85 -1.14 31.69
C SER A 469 24.44 -2.28 30.87
N ARG A 470 24.64 -2.06 29.58
CA ARG A 470 25.18 -3.06 28.65
C ARG A 470 26.36 -2.51 27.87
N ALA A 471 27.38 -3.34 27.71
CA ALA A 471 28.49 -3.11 26.79
C ALA A 471 28.11 -3.71 25.43
N ILE A 472 27.91 -2.84 24.45
CA ILE A 472 27.54 -3.23 23.10
C ILE A 472 28.83 -3.38 22.29
N PRO A 473 29.10 -4.56 21.70
CA PRO A 473 30.37 -4.82 21.05
C PRO A 473 30.49 -4.08 19.72
N PRO A 474 31.76 -3.87 19.23
CA PRO A 474 31.97 -3.40 17.87
C PRO A 474 31.38 -4.40 16.87
N GLY A 475 30.89 -3.88 15.74
CA GLY A 475 30.20 -4.68 14.72
C GLY A 475 28.70 -4.82 14.93
N ALA A 476 28.15 -4.49 16.11
CA ALA A 476 26.72 -4.34 16.30
C ALA A 476 26.18 -3.18 15.44
N TYR A 477 24.90 -3.27 15.08
CA TYR A 477 24.24 -2.21 14.34
C TYR A 477 23.42 -1.31 15.25
N PHE A 478 23.32 -0.04 14.88
CA PHE A 478 22.41 0.92 15.50
C PHE A 478 21.49 1.52 14.45
N VAL A 479 20.18 1.50 14.74
CA VAL A 479 19.11 2.05 13.91
C VAL A 479 18.47 3.19 14.69
N SER A 480 18.78 4.43 14.32
CA SER A 480 18.25 5.62 14.97
C SER A 480 16.78 5.84 14.61
N THR A 481 15.95 6.26 15.56
CA THR A 481 14.61 6.79 15.29
C THR A 481 14.63 8.30 14.97
N ALA A 482 15.79 8.97 15.15
CA ALA A 482 16.00 10.36 14.77
C ALA A 482 16.22 10.50 13.25
N GLN A 483 15.25 10.04 12.48
CA GLN A 483 15.20 10.13 11.01
C GLN A 483 13.73 10.22 10.56
N PRO A 484 13.40 10.71 9.35
CA PRO A 484 12.03 10.82 8.86
C PRO A 484 11.23 9.52 9.00
N LEU A 485 11.88 8.37 8.79
CA LEU A 485 11.29 7.04 8.92
C LEU A 485 11.30 6.48 10.36
N GLY A 486 11.47 7.32 11.39
CA GLY A 486 11.62 6.87 12.78
C GLY A 486 10.42 6.06 13.30
N ARG A 487 9.20 6.37 12.85
CA ARG A 487 7.99 5.62 13.22
C ARG A 487 7.90 4.29 12.48
N LEU A 488 8.35 4.22 11.22
CA LEU A 488 8.51 2.96 10.50
C LEU A 488 9.60 2.08 11.15
N VAL A 489 10.71 2.67 11.62
CA VAL A 489 11.73 1.95 12.41
C VAL A 489 11.11 1.29 13.64
N PHE A 490 10.27 2.01 14.38
CA PHE A 490 9.54 1.47 15.52
C PHE A 490 8.65 0.30 15.08
N ALA A 491 7.79 0.51 14.08
CA ALA A 491 6.86 -0.51 13.59
C ALA A 491 7.55 -1.79 13.12
N LEU A 492 8.74 -1.67 12.51
CA LEU A 492 9.53 -2.82 12.05
C LEU A 492 10.29 -3.54 13.15
N LEU A 493 10.82 -2.82 14.15
CA LEU A 493 11.78 -3.37 15.12
C LEU A 493 11.22 -3.58 16.54
N GLU A 494 10.03 -3.05 16.87
CA GLU A 494 9.45 -3.30 18.19
C GLU A 494 9.06 -4.77 18.34
N PRO A 495 9.65 -5.52 19.31
CA PRO A 495 9.49 -6.97 19.37
C PRO A 495 8.06 -7.44 19.62
N GLU A 496 7.31 -6.69 20.43
CA GLU A 496 5.93 -7.01 20.82
C GLU A 496 4.90 -6.59 19.75
N GLY A 497 5.34 -5.86 18.71
CA GLY A 497 4.49 -5.33 17.65
C GLY A 497 4.26 -6.31 16.49
N TRP A 498 3.78 -5.76 15.39
CA TRP A 498 3.44 -6.49 14.17
C TRP A 498 4.55 -6.43 13.12
N GLY A 499 5.81 -6.10 13.55
CA GLY A 499 6.96 -5.89 12.68
C GLY A 499 7.72 -7.17 12.30
N LEU A 500 9.02 -7.02 12.06
CA LEU A 500 9.90 -8.08 11.55
C LEU A 500 10.02 -9.27 12.52
N ALA A 501 9.87 -9.05 13.85
CA ALA A 501 9.80 -10.13 14.82
C ALA A 501 8.60 -11.05 14.54
N ARG A 502 7.43 -10.48 14.31
CA ARG A 502 6.19 -11.22 13.99
C ARG A 502 6.35 -12.11 12.76
N TRP A 503 7.10 -11.64 11.76
CA TRP A 503 7.39 -12.35 10.51
C TRP A 503 8.58 -13.34 10.62
N GLY A 504 9.06 -13.66 11.83
CA GLY A 504 10.11 -14.65 12.04
C GLY A 504 11.52 -14.23 11.58
N MET A 505 11.74 -12.95 11.27
CA MET A 505 13.05 -12.48 10.80
C MET A 505 14.17 -12.62 11.86
N PHE A 506 13.79 -12.91 13.10
CA PHE A 506 14.71 -13.17 14.21
C PHE A 506 14.77 -14.65 14.62
N ASP A 507 14.00 -15.52 13.98
CA ASP A 507 13.87 -16.95 14.36
C ASP A 507 15.23 -17.65 14.47
N ARG A 508 16.11 -17.43 13.48
CA ARG A 508 17.46 -17.99 13.52
C ARG A 508 18.29 -17.52 14.70
N LEU A 509 18.12 -16.27 15.13
CA LEU A 509 18.82 -15.69 16.29
C LEU A 509 18.22 -16.20 17.61
N LEU A 510 16.95 -16.59 17.60
CA LEU A 510 16.26 -17.18 18.74
C LEU A 510 16.46 -18.70 18.83
N GLY A 511 17.14 -19.30 17.86
CA GLY A 511 17.33 -20.75 17.80
C GLY A 511 16.03 -21.52 17.57
N ALA A 512 15.08 -20.91 16.85
CA ALA A 512 13.83 -21.57 16.54
C ALA A 512 14.05 -22.77 15.62
N GLU A 513 13.50 -23.91 16.02
CA GLU A 513 13.47 -25.13 15.22
C GLU A 513 12.01 -25.58 15.02
N PHE A 514 11.61 -25.74 13.77
CA PHE A 514 10.27 -26.18 13.41
C PHE A 514 10.30 -27.65 12.99
N GLY A 515 9.63 -28.51 13.78
CA GLY A 515 9.37 -29.90 13.42
C GLY A 515 8.02 -30.01 12.72
N SER A 516 7.94 -30.76 11.62
CA SER A 516 6.68 -31.00 10.90
C SER A 516 6.17 -32.41 11.18
N TYR A 517 4.94 -32.53 11.68
CA TYR A 517 4.19 -33.79 11.71
C TYR A 517 2.79 -33.52 11.15
N SER A 518 2.44 -34.23 10.08
CA SER A 518 1.13 -34.14 9.39
C SER A 518 0.65 -32.69 9.06
N GLY A 519 1.56 -31.78 8.64
CA GLY A 519 1.21 -30.40 8.27
C GLY A 519 0.95 -29.45 9.44
N LEU A 520 1.12 -29.91 10.68
CA LEU A 520 1.15 -29.08 11.88
C LEU A 520 2.60 -28.99 12.37
N VAL A 521 3.11 -27.78 12.49
CA VAL A 521 4.38 -27.55 13.14
C VAL A 521 4.14 -27.38 14.62
N TYR A 522 4.81 -28.21 15.42
CA TYR A 522 4.87 -27.98 16.86
C TYR A 522 5.89 -26.86 17.08
N GLY A 523 5.38 -25.62 17.26
CA GLY A 523 6.22 -24.47 17.53
C GLY A 523 6.97 -24.67 18.84
N SER A 524 8.26 -24.41 18.83
CA SER A 524 9.03 -24.29 20.05
C SER A 524 8.52 -23.05 20.81
N SER A 525 8.13 -23.24 22.06
CA SER A 525 8.03 -22.11 22.99
C SER A 525 9.43 -21.89 23.59
N GLY A 526 9.94 -20.67 23.54
CA GLY A 526 11.21 -20.30 24.14
C GLY A 526 11.03 -19.28 25.25
N VAL A 527 11.91 -19.28 26.20
CA VAL A 527 12.03 -18.19 27.22
C VAL A 527 13.45 -17.65 27.16
N GLY A 528 13.57 -16.32 27.04
CA GLY A 528 14.89 -15.72 26.95
C GLY A 528 14.87 -14.20 26.88
N GLU A 529 15.96 -13.65 26.38
CA GLU A 529 16.11 -12.23 26.05
C GLU A 529 15.92 -12.07 24.54
N PHE A 530 15.12 -11.08 24.13
CA PHE A 530 14.97 -10.78 22.71
C PHE A 530 16.22 -10.05 22.19
N PRO A 531 16.77 -10.41 21.01
CA PRO A 531 18.08 -9.92 20.55
C PRO A 531 18.09 -8.48 20.02
N VAL A 532 17.04 -7.70 20.28
CA VAL A 532 16.95 -6.28 19.93
C VAL A 532 16.86 -5.46 21.21
N TRP A 533 17.78 -4.51 21.39
CA TRP A 533 17.80 -3.66 22.56
C TRP A 533 17.39 -2.24 22.20
N ARG A 534 16.50 -1.67 22.98
CA ARG A 534 16.01 -0.31 22.81
C ARG A 534 17.01 0.69 23.42
N ALA A 535 17.49 1.65 22.65
CA ALA A 535 18.42 2.66 23.11
C ALA A 535 17.69 3.79 23.84
N VAL A 536 18.11 4.11 25.04
CA VAL A 536 17.63 5.30 25.79
C VAL A 536 18.20 6.57 25.16
N ARG A 537 19.45 6.51 24.70
CA ARG A 537 20.18 7.58 24.01
C ARG A 537 20.89 7.04 22.78
N ALA A 538 21.10 7.90 21.78
CA ALA A 538 21.90 7.55 20.62
C ALA A 538 23.40 7.38 21.01
N PRO A 539 24.12 6.43 20.43
CA PRO A 539 25.54 6.22 20.73
C PRO A 539 26.38 7.43 20.27
N ARG A 540 27.40 7.77 21.09
CA ARG A 540 28.42 8.77 20.77
C ARG A 540 29.74 8.14 20.30
N SER A 541 29.76 6.82 20.19
CA SER A 541 30.92 6.05 19.73
C SER A 541 31.13 6.24 18.24
N PRO A 542 32.38 6.14 17.73
CA PRO A 542 32.62 6.06 16.30
C PRO A 542 31.74 4.99 15.67
N SER A 543 30.99 5.37 14.62
CA SER A 543 30.14 4.47 13.88
C SER A 543 30.17 4.85 12.40
N ARG A 544 30.00 3.84 11.54
CA ARG A 544 29.99 4.01 10.09
C ARG A 544 28.62 3.67 9.53
N LEU A 545 28.14 4.51 8.61
CA LEU A 545 26.93 4.20 7.86
C LEU A 545 27.12 2.88 7.10
N VAL A 546 26.14 2.00 7.16
CA VAL A 546 26.11 0.78 6.37
C VAL A 546 25.71 1.16 4.95
N PRO A 547 26.57 0.87 3.94
CA PRO A 547 26.35 1.29 2.56
C PRO A 547 25.17 0.56 1.91
#